data_aca9261a3f6d290efff70830f4cc2073
#
_entry.id   aca9261a3f6d290efff70830f4cc2073
#
_cell.length_a   1.000
_cell.length_b   1.000
_cell.length_c   1.000
_cell.angle_alpha   90.00
_cell.angle_beta   90.00
_cell.angle_gamma   90.00
#
_symmetry.space_group_name_H-M   'P 1'
#
loop_
_entity.id
_entity.type
_entity.pdbx_description
1 polymer ?
#
loop_
_entity_poly.entity_id
_entity_poly.type
_entity_poly.pdbx_seq_one_letter_code
_entity_poly.pdbx_strand_id
1 'polypeptide(L)'
;MSKTLHYRACHLCEAICGLAIETESDEGGVPRIRSIKGDPQDSFSRGHVCPKAVALQDIQDDPDRLRQPLRRVGSEWQPIGWDEAFALVASRLGEIRERHGNDAVAVYQGNPSVHNYGLMTHSNYFLGLLKTRNRFSATSVDQLPHHLVSQQMYGHGLLIPIPDIDHTDFMLVLGGNPLASNGSIMTVPDVEKRLKALKARGGRLVVVDPRRSETAAIADRHLFIRPGQDAALLLGILNTLFEENLGRPTPLPVDGLERVREAVAAFDAESMSARCGVPAESIRQLARDFAAAERAVCYGRMGVSTQAFGTLCQWLVQLINLVTGNLDRVGGALCTSPALDLVASTSGGHFGRWRSRVSGLPEYGGELPVAALAEEILGEGEGQVRALVTVAGNPVLSTPNGRRLEQALDGLEFMLSIDLYINETTRYADLILPPTAPLEHD
;
A
#
# COMPACT_ATOMS: atom_id res chain seq x y z
N MET A 1 -7.02 -7.73 -42.16
CA MET A 1 -6.71 -7.15 -40.84
C MET A 1 -5.59 -7.97 -40.22
N SER A 2 -4.44 -7.34 -39.89
CA SER A 2 -3.33 -8.04 -39.27
C SER A 2 -3.53 -8.08 -37.75
N LYS A 3 -3.38 -9.28 -37.17
CA LYS A 3 -3.39 -9.47 -35.70
C LYS A 3 -1.97 -9.43 -35.20
N THR A 4 -1.75 -8.68 -34.12
CA THR A 4 -0.45 -8.57 -33.46
C THR A 4 -0.63 -8.91 -31.98
N LEU A 5 0.35 -9.63 -31.41
CA LEU A 5 0.40 -10.00 -30.01
C LEU A 5 1.51 -9.20 -29.34
N HIS A 6 1.18 -8.53 -28.24
CA HIS A 6 2.10 -7.74 -27.41
C HIS A 6 2.18 -8.33 -26.02
N TYR A 7 3.38 -8.35 -25.46
CA TYR A 7 3.62 -8.80 -24.08
C TYR A 7 4.05 -7.62 -23.22
N ARG A 8 3.51 -7.55 -22.00
CA ARG A 8 3.95 -6.58 -21.00
C ARG A 8 3.55 -6.97 -19.58
N ALA A 9 4.15 -6.34 -18.59
CA ALA A 9 3.73 -6.48 -17.19
C ALA A 9 2.53 -5.57 -16.88
N CYS A 10 1.58 -6.09 -16.11
CA CYS A 10 0.51 -5.28 -15.52
C CYS A 10 1.07 -4.44 -14.37
N HIS A 11 0.82 -3.15 -14.38
CA HIS A 11 1.34 -2.20 -13.38
C HIS A 11 0.26 -1.65 -12.45
N LEU A 12 -0.89 -2.34 -12.33
CA LEU A 12 -1.98 -1.89 -11.46
C LEU A 12 -1.76 -2.23 -9.97
N CYS A 13 -0.91 -3.22 -9.69
CA CYS A 13 -0.55 -3.61 -8.32
C CYS A 13 0.75 -4.40 -8.29
N GLU A 14 1.23 -4.72 -7.10
CA GLU A 14 2.48 -5.43 -6.82
C GLU A 14 2.53 -6.86 -7.40
N ALA A 15 1.40 -7.43 -7.83
CA ALA A 15 1.36 -8.76 -8.44
C ALA A 15 2.01 -8.82 -9.82
N ILE A 16 2.16 -7.69 -10.51
CA ILE A 16 2.93 -7.51 -11.76
C ILE A 16 2.66 -8.64 -12.79
N CYS A 17 1.39 -9.04 -12.96
CA CYS A 17 1.03 -10.16 -13.83
C CYS A 17 1.46 -9.92 -15.28
N GLY A 18 2.05 -10.93 -15.91
CA GLY A 18 2.35 -10.92 -17.35
C GLY A 18 1.07 -10.89 -18.19
N LEU A 19 1.00 -9.95 -19.14
CA LEU A 19 -0.13 -9.76 -20.04
C LEU A 19 0.25 -10.13 -21.46
N ALA A 20 -0.66 -10.86 -22.13
CA ALA A 20 -0.67 -11.08 -23.56
C ALA A 20 -1.83 -10.29 -24.18
N ILE A 21 -1.53 -9.23 -24.92
CA ILE A 21 -2.50 -8.28 -25.48
C ILE A 21 -2.59 -8.51 -26.99
N GLU A 22 -3.74 -8.95 -27.46
CA GLU A 22 -4.01 -9.09 -28.89
C GLU A 22 -4.60 -7.78 -29.42
N THR A 23 -3.98 -7.22 -30.46
CA THR A 23 -4.48 -6.07 -31.21
C THR A 23 -4.83 -6.46 -32.64
N GLU A 24 -5.76 -5.74 -33.22
CA GLU A 24 -6.13 -5.83 -34.64
C GLU A 24 -6.24 -4.44 -35.22
N SER A 25 -5.62 -4.18 -36.38
CA SER A 25 -5.73 -2.88 -37.05
C SER A 25 -7.13 -2.73 -37.66
N ASP A 26 -7.74 -1.56 -37.42
CA ASP A 26 -8.98 -1.15 -38.08
C ASP A 26 -8.72 -0.78 -39.58
N GLU A 27 -9.74 -0.35 -40.30
CA GLU A 27 -9.65 0.05 -41.72
C GLU A 27 -8.72 1.26 -41.93
N GLY A 28 -8.52 2.08 -40.92
CA GLY A 28 -7.57 3.22 -40.90
C GLY A 28 -6.16 2.84 -40.47
N GLY A 29 -5.88 1.54 -40.20
CA GLY A 29 -4.58 1.07 -39.73
C GLY A 29 -4.32 1.31 -38.23
N VAL A 30 -5.31 1.82 -37.48
CA VAL A 30 -5.18 2.08 -36.04
C VAL A 30 -5.33 0.77 -35.25
N PRO A 31 -4.36 0.41 -34.38
CA PRO A 31 -4.45 -0.78 -33.57
C PRO A 31 -5.60 -0.65 -32.54
N ARG A 32 -6.46 -1.67 -32.47
CA ARG A 32 -7.53 -1.80 -31.48
C ARG A 32 -7.28 -3.03 -30.64
N ILE A 33 -7.45 -2.91 -29.32
CA ILE A 33 -7.33 -4.05 -28.40
C ILE A 33 -8.51 -5.00 -28.65
N ARG A 34 -8.22 -6.28 -28.86
CA ARG A 34 -9.22 -7.34 -29.00
C ARG A 34 -9.37 -8.16 -27.74
N SER A 35 -8.25 -8.43 -27.06
CA SER A 35 -8.27 -9.14 -25.81
C SER A 35 -7.03 -8.85 -24.97
N ILE A 36 -7.20 -8.89 -23.67
CA ILE A 36 -6.13 -8.91 -22.67
C ILE A 36 -6.25 -10.22 -21.90
N LYS A 37 -5.20 -11.02 -21.93
CA LYS A 37 -5.11 -12.33 -21.25
C LYS A 37 -3.83 -12.38 -20.42
N GLY A 38 -3.78 -13.31 -19.46
CA GLY A 38 -2.52 -13.62 -18.77
C GLY A 38 -1.55 -14.33 -19.70
N ASP A 39 -0.27 -13.98 -19.61
CA ASP A 39 0.80 -14.66 -20.33
C ASP A 39 1.16 -15.98 -19.62
N PRO A 40 0.91 -17.16 -20.23
CA PRO A 40 1.23 -18.44 -19.61
C PRO A 40 2.75 -18.69 -19.49
N GLN A 41 3.58 -17.92 -20.21
CA GLN A 41 5.05 -18.02 -20.15
C GLN A 41 5.64 -17.12 -19.06
N ASP A 42 4.86 -16.19 -18.48
CA ASP A 42 5.33 -15.40 -17.35
C ASP A 42 5.56 -16.31 -16.14
N SER A 43 6.80 -16.36 -15.67
CA SER A 43 7.22 -17.27 -14.59
C SER A 43 6.56 -16.95 -13.25
N PHE A 44 6.15 -15.71 -13.05
CA PHE A 44 5.58 -15.22 -11.80
C PHE A 44 4.05 -15.40 -11.73
N SER A 45 3.32 -14.85 -12.69
CA SER A 45 1.85 -14.96 -12.74
C SER A 45 1.31 -16.24 -13.37
N ARG A 46 2.15 -16.94 -14.20
CA ARG A 46 1.84 -18.25 -14.79
C ARG A 46 0.50 -18.27 -15.52
N GLY A 47 0.21 -17.21 -16.27
CA GLY A 47 -1.03 -17.05 -17.02
C GLY A 47 -2.21 -16.48 -16.23
N HIS A 48 -2.02 -16.14 -14.96
CA HIS A 48 -3.08 -15.47 -14.18
C HIS A 48 -3.25 -14.01 -14.61
N VAL A 49 -4.49 -13.58 -14.71
CA VAL A 49 -4.90 -12.18 -14.87
C VAL A 49 -6.18 -11.92 -14.08
N CYS A 50 -6.22 -10.83 -13.36
CA CYS A 50 -7.41 -10.43 -12.62
C CYS A 50 -8.32 -9.52 -13.47
N PRO A 51 -9.61 -9.33 -13.11
CA PRO A 51 -10.53 -8.46 -13.85
C PRO A 51 -10.05 -7.03 -14.03
N LYS A 52 -9.28 -6.49 -13.08
CA LYS A 52 -8.73 -5.12 -13.18
C LYS A 52 -7.77 -4.96 -14.35
N ALA A 53 -6.92 -5.96 -14.61
CA ALA A 53 -5.99 -5.91 -15.74
C ALA A 53 -6.70 -6.05 -17.09
N VAL A 54 -7.79 -6.81 -17.15
CA VAL A 54 -8.63 -6.91 -18.35
C VAL A 54 -9.31 -5.57 -18.64
N ALA A 55 -9.77 -4.86 -17.61
CA ALA A 55 -10.40 -3.54 -17.72
C ALA A 55 -9.44 -2.42 -18.16
N LEU A 56 -8.13 -2.67 -18.33
CA LEU A 56 -7.22 -1.69 -18.97
C LEU A 56 -7.66 -1.33 -20.39
N GLN A 57 -8.34 -2.22 -21.09
CA GLN A 57 -8.95 -1.93 -22.37
C GLN A 57 -10.01 -0.83 -22.28
N ASP A 58 -10.85 -0.88 -21.25
CA ASP A 58 -11.91 0.10 -21.05
C ASP A 58 -11.31 1.51 -20.83
N ILE A 59 -10.23 1.62 -20.02
CA ILE A 59 -9.51 2.88 -19.83
C ILE A 59 -8.90 3.39 -21.15
N GLN A 60 -8.36 2.49 -21.96
CA GLN A 60 -7.75 2.87 -23.25
C GLN A 60 -8.75 3.51 -24.19
N ASP A 61 -9.94 2.94 -24.28
CA ASP A 61 -10.99 3.34 -25.23
C ASP A 61 -12.01 4.33 -24.65
N ASP A 62 -11.92 4.66 -23.35
CA ASP A 62 -12.88 5.53 -22.65
C ASP A 62 -12.97 6.92 -23.29
N PRO A 63 -14.17 7.35 -23.76
CA PRO A 63 -14.38 8.66 -24.34
C PRO A 63 -14.25 9.79 -23.30
N ASP A 64 -14.48 9.50 -22.01
CA ASP A 64 -14.40 10.49 -20.94
C ASP A 64 -12.96 10.73 -20.45
N ARG A 65 -12.02 9.92 -20.94
CA ARG A 65 -10.58 10.11 -20.63
C ARG A 65 -10.06 11.39 -21.25
N LEU A 66 -9.44 12.21 -20.43
CA LEU A 66 -8.77 13.44 -20.87
C LEU A 66 -7.53 13.10 -21.72
N ARG A 67 -7.34 13.84 -22.82
CA ARG A 67 -6.24 13.64 -23.78
C ARG A 67 -5.40 14.90 -24.03
N GLN A 68 -5.81 16.02 -23.45
CA GLN A 68 -5.14 17.33 -23.56
C GLN A 68 -5.32 18.11 -22.27
N PRO A 69 -4.42 19.04 -21.94
CA PRO A 69 -4.54 19.87 -20.76
C PRO A 69 -5.86 20.62 -20.71
N LEU A 70 -6.50 20.64 -19.53
CA LEU A 70 -7.73 21.37 -19.27
C LEU A 70 -7.52 22.41 -18.18
N ARG A 71 -7.80 23.67 -18.49
CA ARG A 71 -7.82 24.79 -17.56
C ARG A 71 -9.25 25.06 -17.12
N ARG A 72 -9.47 25.25 -15.82
CA ARG A 72 -10.76 25.68 -15.27
C ARG A 72 -10.89 27.18 -15.35
N VAL A 73 -12.00 27.68 -15.97
CA VAL A 73 -12.37 29.10 -16.04
C VAL A 73 -13.78 29.24 -15.48
N GLY A 74 -13.90 29.73 -14.27
CA GLY A 74 -15.16 29.69 -13.55
C GLY A 74 -15.61 28.26 -13.28
N SER A 75 -16.76 27.84 -13.80
CA SER A 75 -17.30 26.49 -13.71
C SER A 75 -16.99 25.61 -14.93
N GLU A 76 -16.34 26.16 -15.94
CA GLU A 76 -16.12 25.46 -17.21
C GLU A 76 -14.68 25.00 -17.39
N TRP A 77 -14.50 23.87 -18.09
CA TRP A 77 -13.21 23.34 -18.50
C TRP A 77 -12.90 23.71 -19.94
N GLN A 78 -11.75 24.36 -20.15
CA GLN A 78 -11.29 24.81 -21.45
C GLN A 78 -9.99 24.07 -21.81
N PRO A 79 -9.91 23.45 -23.00
CA PRO A 79 -8.67 22.85 -23.46
C PRO A 79 -7.64 23.94 -23.80
N ILE A 80 -6.39 23.72 -23.40
CA ILE A 80 -5.23 24.57 -23.67
C ILE A 80 -4.05 23.75 -24.22
N GLY A 81 -3.09 24.44 -24.84
CA GLY A 81 -1.86 23.80 -25.30
C GLY A 81 -0.92 23.45 -24.15
N TRP A 82 -0.03 22.48 -24.39
CA TRP A 82 0.96 22.04 -23.39
C TRP A 82 1.92 23.15 -22.96
N ASP A 83 2.40 23.98 -23.89
CA ASP A 83 3.30 25.10 -23.59
C ASP A 83 2.64 26.13 -22.68
N GLU A 84 1.36 26.45 -22.95
CA GLU A 84 0.58 27.34 -22.09
C GLU A 84 0.35 26.71 -20.72
N ALA A 85 0.05 25.42 -20.67
CA ALA A 85 -0.15 24.70 -19.43
C ALA A 85 1.12 24.69 -18.55
N PHE A 86 2.27 24.40 -19.12
CA PHE A 86 3.53 24.43 -18.40
C PHE A 86 3.93 25.83 -17.93
N ALA A 87 3.70 26.86 -18.77
CA ALA A 87 3.92 28.24 -18.36
C ALA A 87 3.03 28.64 -17.18
N LEU A 88 1.76 28.23 -17.21
CA LEU A 88 0.82 28.48 -16.12
C LEU A 88 1.28 27.81 -14.81
N VAL A 89 1.68 26.54 -14.86
CA VAL A 89 2.21 25.82 -13.69
C VAL A 89 3.44 26.54 -13.11
N ALA A 90 4.40 26.89 -13.97
CA ALA A 90 5.62 27.55 -13.56
C ALA A 90 5.35 28.91 -12.89
N SER A 91 4.48 29.73 -13.48
CA SER A 91 4.08 31.04 -12.93
C SER A 91 3.37 30.88 -11.60
N ARG A 92 2.30 30.08 -11.53
CA ARG A 92 1.45 29.98 -10.33
C ARG A 92 2.19 29.39 -9.14
N LEU A 93 2.91 28.26 -9.33
CA LEU A 93 3.71 27.66 -8.26
C LEU A 93 4.90 28.56 -7.87
N GLY A 94 5.52 29.25 -8.84
CA GLY A 94 6.57 30.25 -8.60
C GLY A 94 6.09 31.38 -7.70
N GLU A 95 5.00 32.06 -8.09
CA GLU A 95 4.40 33.17 -7.35
C GLU A 95 4.01 32.80 -5.91
N ILE A 96 3.41 31.63 -5.71
CA ILE A 96 3.02 31.14 -4.37
C ILE A 96 4.25 30.89 -3.51
N ARG A 97 5.28 30.25 -4.07
CA ARG A 97 6.52 29.98 -3.34
C ARG A 97 7.30 31.27 -3.01
N GLU A 98 7.32 32.24 -3.89
CA GLU A 98 7.95 33.53 -3.63
C GLU A 98 7.26 34.31 -2.52
N ARG A 99 5.91 34.27 -2.48
CA ARG A 99 5.12 34.99 -1.47
C ARG A 99 5.06 34.26 -0.11
N HIS A 100 4.99 32.95 -0.11
CA HIS A 100 4.64 32.17 1.09
C HIS A 100 5.68 31.09 1.48
N GLY A 101 6.75 30.96 0.72
CA GLY A 101 7.78 29.95 0.93
C GLY A 101 7.47 28.59 0.29
N ASN A 102 8.47 27.70 0.30
CA ASN A 102 8.34 26.41 -0.38
C ASN A 102 7.26 25.49 0.22
N ASP A 103 7.08 25.55 1.53
CA ASP A 103 6.11 24.70 2.25
C ASP A 103 4.65 25.13 2.00
N ALA A 104 4.42 26.26 1.33
CA ALA A 104 3.08 26.63 0.86
C ALA A 104 2.56 25.76 -0.31
N VAL A 105 3.43 24.96 -0.92
CA VAL A 105 3.05 23.98 -1.93
C VAL A 105 3.06 22.59 -1.33
N ALA A 106 1.93 21.89 -1.40
CA ALA A 106 1.84 20.48 -1.03
C ALA A 106 1.81 19.57 -2.27
N VAL A 107 2.25 18.33 -2.10
CA VAL A 107 2.15 17.28 -3.13
C VAL A 107 1.47 16.06 -2.55
N TYR A 108 0.49 15.51 -3.27
CA TYR A 108 -0.10 14.20 -2.99
C TYR A 108 0.19 13.23 -4.14
N GLN A 109 0.80 12.09 -3.82
CA GLN A 109 1.08 11.03 -4.79
C GLN A 109 0.17 9.83 -4.54
N GLY A 110 -0.57 9.43 -5.57
CA GLY A 110 -1.39 8.23 -5.55
C GLY A 110 -0.59 6.96 -5.82
N ASN A 111 -1.21 5.81 -5.57
CA ASN A 111 -0.58 4.49 -5.73
C ASN A 111 0.02 4.22 -7.13
N PRO A 112 -0.56 4.68 -8.26
CA PRO A 112 0.09 4.49 -9.58
C PRO A 112 1.51 5.06 -9.67
N SER A 113 1.89 6.01 -8.81
CA SER A 113 3.24 6.61 -8.81
C SER A 113 4.34 5.59 -8.48
N VAL A 114 4.04 4.50 -7.77
CA VAL A 114 5.02 3.44 -7.45
C VAL A 114 4.97 2.25 -8.42
N HIS A 115 4.13 2.31 -9.45
CA HIS A 115 3.99 1.28 -10.47
C HIS A 115 4.31 1.79 -11.88
N ASN A 116 4.83 3.01 -12.01
CA ASN A 116 5.19 3.64 -13.27
C ASN A 116 6.66 4.06 -13.26
N TYR A 117 7.46 3.52 -14.18
CA TYR A 117 8.90 3.79 -14.24
C TYR A 117 9.22 5.27 -14.47
N GLY A 118 8.43 5.96 -15.31
CA GLY A 118 8.61 7.39 -15.55
C GLY A 118 8.43 8.20 -14.26
N LEU A 119 7.38 7.90 -13.48
CA LEU A 119 7.16 8.54 -12.18
C LEU A 119 8.25 8.16 -11.18
N MET A 120 8.62 6.88 -11.05
CA MET A 120 9.65 6.43 -10.10
C MET A 120 11.01 7.09 -10.35
N THR A 121 11.37 7.32 -11.61
CA THR A 121 12.67 7.90 -11.99
C THR A 121 12.68 9.43 -11.98
N HIS A 122 11.56 10.10 -12.27
CA HIS A 122 11.51 11.56 -12.44
C HIS A 122 10.78 12.31 -11.31
N SER A 123 9.87 11.66 -10.57
CA SER A 123 9.11 12.36 -9.52
C SER A 123 10.01 12.89 -8.41
N ASN A 124 11.05 12.17 -8.02
CA ASN A 124 12.01 12.62 -7.01
C ASN A 124 12.76 13.90 -7.43
N TYR A 125 13.05 14.04 -8.73
CA TYR A 125 13.65 15.26 -9.26
C TYR A 125 12.67 16.44 -9.17
N PHE A 126 11.43 16.24 -9.61
CA PHE A 126 10.38 17.26 -9.50
C PHE A 126 10.11 17.68 -8.05
N LEU A 127 9.98 16.70 -7.13
CA LEU A 127 9.82 16.96 -5.71
C LEU A 127 11.02 17.71 -5.11
N GLY A 128 12.23 17.39 -5.58
CA GLY A 128 13.46 18.08 -5.19
C GLY A 128 13.47 19.55 -5.62
N LEU A 129 12.91 19.86 -6.79
CA LEU A 129 12.78 21.26 -7.28
C LEU A 129 11.76 22.07 -6.46
N LEU A 130 10.68 21.45 -6.00
CA LEU A 130 9.69 22.12 -5.16
C LEU A 130 10.22 22.44 -3.76
N LYS A 131 11.17 21.66 -3.24
CA LYS A 131 11.80 21.86 -1.91
C LYS A 131 10.79 21.94 -0.76
N THR A 132 9.62 21.35 -0.91
CA THR A 132 8.57 21.33 0.11
C THR A 132 8.73 20.15 1.06
N ARG A 133 8.37 20.35 2.33
CA ARG A 133 8.19 19.31 3.35
C ARG A 133 6.77 18.74 3.38
N ASN A 134 5.80 19.41 2.71
CA ASN A 134 4.40 19.00 2.65
C ASN A 134 4.17 17.97 1.54
N ARG A 135 4.66 16.75 1.76
CA ARG A 135 4.50 15.61 0.86
C ARG A 135 3.59 14.58 1.51
N PHE A 136 2.66 14.05 0.75
CA PHE A 136 1.64 13.14 1.22
C PHE A 136 1.40 12.00 0.22
N SER A 137 1.01 10.84 0.72
CA SER A 137 0.51 9.72 -0.06
C SER A 137 -0.49 8.91 0.76
N ALA A 138 -1.04 7.85 0.19
CA ALA A 138 -1.90 6.93 0.92
C ALA A 138 -1.12 6.02 1.90
N THR A 139 0.21 6.01 1.88
CA THR A 139 1.05 5.12 2.70
C THR A 139 0.71 5.17 4.17
N SER A 140 0.45 6.37 4.71
CA SER A 140 0.13 6.58 6.14
C SER A 140 -1.23 6.03 6.58
N VAL A 141 -2.13 5.74 5.65
CA VAL A 141 -3.45 5.13 5.90
C VAL A 141 -3.55 3.71 5.35
N ASP A 142 -2.42 3.10 5.04
CA ASP A 142 -2.29 1.73 4.54
C ASP A 142 -1.15 0.99 5.24
N GLN A 143 0.06 1.04 4.68
CA GLN A 143 1.18 0.15 5.02
C GLN A 143 2.30 0.80 5.82
N LEU A 144 2.19 2.05 6.21
CA LEU A 144 3.24 2.74 6.97
C LEU A 144 3.72 1.98 8.22
N PRO A 145 2.85 1.31 9.01
CA PRO A 145 3.29 0.48 10.12
C PRO A 145 4.27 -0.63 9.74
N HIS A 146 4.14 -1.25 8.55
CA HIS A 146 5.12 -2.23 8.06
C HIS A 146 6.48 -1.59 7.82
N HIS A 147 6.50 -0.43 7.15
CA HIS A 147 7.74 0.30 6.87
C HIS A 147 8.46 0.73 8.14
N LEU A 148 7.71 1.28 9.12
CA LEU A 148 8.28 1.72 10.38
C LEU A 148 8.84 0.55 11.19
N VAL A 149 8.11 -0.56 11.28
CA VAL A 149 8.58 -1.77 11.97
C VAL A 149 9.81 -2.35 11.28
N SER A 150 9.81 -2.44 9.96
CA SER A 150 10.97 -2.93 9.20
C SER A 150 12.20 -2.06 9.41
N GLN A 151 12.03 -0.74 9.42
CA GLN A 151 13.12 0.19 9.72
C GLN A 151 13.67 -0.02 11.14
N GLN A 152 12.81 -0.19 12.13
CA GLN A 152 13.21 -0.34 13.53
C GLN A 152 13.81 -1.73 13.83
N MET A 153 13.30 -2.80 13.21
CA MET A 153 13.78 -4.17 13.46
C MET A 153 14.96 -4.56 12.55
N TYR A 154 14.94 -4.13 11.29
CA TYR A 154 15.86 -4.61 10.26
C TYR A 154 16.76 -3.51 9.66
N GLY A 155 16.57 -2.26 10.11
CA GLY A 155 17.41 -1.14 9.67
C GLY A 155 16.98 -0.48 8.35
N HIS A 156 15.96 -0.99 7.66
CA HIS A 156 15.50 -0.43 6.38
C HIS A 156 13.99 -0.56 6.19
N GLY A 157 13.30 0.55 5.88
CA GLY A 157 11.83 0.58 5.75
C GLY A 157 11.26 -0.25 4.59
N LEU A 158 12.06 -0.62 3.59
CA LEU A 158 11.65 -1.47 2.47
C LEU A 158 11.97 -2.96 2.67
N LEU A 159 12.68 -3.32 3.74
CA LEU A 159 12.97 -4.72 4.06
C LEU A 159 11.77 -5.36 4.76
N ILE A 160 10.68 -5.56 4.04
CA ILE A 160 9.42 -6.11 4.54
C ILE A 160 9.38 -7.61 4.25
N PRO A 161 9.46 -8.49 5.27
CA PRO A 161 9.28 -9.93 5.05
C PRO A 161 7.84 -10.23 4.63
N ILE A 162 7.67 -11.11 3.64
CA ILE A 162 6.38 -11.50 3.08
C ILE A 162 6.16 -13.02 3.21
N PRO A 163 4.89 -13.48 3.29
CA PRO A 163 4.58 -14.91 3.36
C PRO A 163 5.07 -15.69 2.15
N ASP A 164 5.82 -16.78 2.40
CA ASP A 164 6.09 -17.79 1.38
C ASP A 164 4.93 -18.80 1.30
N ILE A 165 3.85 -18.38 0.68
CA ILE A 165 2.59 -19.12 0.58
C ILE A 165 2.73 -20.47 -0.15
N ASP A 166 3.70 -20.58 -1.06
CA ASP A 166 3.89 -21.79 -1.85
C ASP A 166 4.48 -22.93 -1.02
N HIS A 167 5.12 -22.64 0.12
CA HIS A 167 5.80 -23.64 0.96
C HIS A 167 5.29 -23.67 2.40
N THR A 168 4.50 -22.71 2.86
CA THR A 168 3.99 -22.69 4.23
C THR A 168 3.01 -23.83 4.50
N ASP A 169 3.00 -24.34 5.73
CA ASP A 169 2.07 -25.37 6.21
C ASP A 169 0.98 -24.81 7.13
N PHE A 170 1.23 -23.61 7.69
CA PHE A 170 0.25 -22.92 8.52
C PHE A 170 0.29 -21.41 8.23
N MET A 171 -0.81 -20.86 7.73
CA MET A 171 -0.92 -19.44 7.45
C MET A 171 -1.95 -18.79 8.37
N LEU A 172 -1.48 -17.86 9.21
CA LEU A 172 -2.32 -17.00 10.07
C LEU A 172 -2.43 -15.63 9.44
N VAL A 173 -3.63 -15.24 9.03
CA VAL A 173 -3.92 -13.94 8.41
C VAL A 173 -4.75 -13.09 9.36
N LEU A 174 -4.28 -11.87 9.66
CA LEU A 174 -4.99 -10.89 10.49
C LEU A 174 -5.30 -9.63 9.69
N GLY A 175 -6.56 -9.22 9.68
CA GLY A 175 -7.00 -7.98 9.03
C GLY A 175 -6.63 -7.89 7.54
N GLY A 176 -6.57 -9.03 6.87
CA GLY A 176 -6.23 -9.15 5.46
C GLY A 176 -7.25 -9.99 4.68
N ASN A 177 -7.49 -9.60 3.43
CA ASN A 177 -8.38 -10.34 2.52
C ASN A 177 -7.68 -10.61 1.17
N PRO A 178 -6.70 -11.54 1.14
CA PRO A 178 -5.92 -11.82 -0.06
C PRO A 178 -6.75 -12.14 -1.31
N LEU A 179 -7.92 -12.79 -1.17
CA LEU A 179 -8.79 -13.08 -2.31
C LEU A 179 -9.33 -11.82 -3.00
N ALA A 180 -9.55 -10.73 -2.26
CA ALA A 180 -9.98 -9.47 -2.84
C ALA A 180 -8.81 -8.63 -3.37
N SER A 181 -7.65 -8.68 -2.69
CA SER A 181 -6.50 -7.81 -2.96
C SER A 181 -5.41 -8.44 -3.82
N ASN A 182 -5.56 -9.69 -4.26
CA ASN A 182 -4.50 -10.49 -4.90
C ASN A 182 -3.19 -10.56 -4.06
N GLY A 183 -3.36 -10.64 -2.73
CA GLY A 183 -2.26 -10.74 -1.80
C GLY A 183 -1.63 -9.41 -1.39
N SER A 184 -1.87 -8.32 -2.10
CA SER A 184 -1.27 -7.00 -1.79
C SER A 184 0.25 -7.14 -1.53
N ILE A 185 0.80 -6.65 -0.41
CA ILE A 185 2.25 -6.74 -0.08
C ILE A 185 2.86 -8.14 -0.29
N MET A 186 2.07 -9.21 -0.18
CA MET A 186 2.59 -10.56 -0.50
C MET A 186 3.04 -10.73 -1.95
N THR A 187 2.60 -9.84 -2.87
CA THR A 187 2.93 -9.95 -4.30
C THR A 187 2.62 -11.34 -4.86
N VAL A 188 1.37 -11.82 -4.66
CA VAL A 188 0.97 -13.20 -4.99
C VAL A 188 -0.11 -13.20 -6.07
N PRO A 189 0.27 -13.29 -7.37
CA PRO A 189 -0.70 -13.55 -8.42
C PRO A 189 -1.36 -14.92 -8.21
N ASP A 190 -2.66 -15.01 -8.59
CA ASP A 190 -3.47 -16.24 -8.42
C ASP A 190 -3.49 -16.78 -6.97
N VAL A 191 -3.66 -15.86 -6.03
CA VAL A 191 -3.66 -16.19 -4.59
C VAL A 191 -4.69 -17.26 -4.22
N GLU A 192 -5.83 -17.30 -4.91
CA GLU A 192 -6.87 -18.33 -4.69
C GLU A 192 -6.33 -19.74 -4.95
N LYS A 193 -5.65 -19.94 -6.07
CA LYS A 193 -5.05 -21.22 -6.43
C LYS A 193 -3.95 -21.61 -5.44
N ARG A 194 -3.15 -20.65 -4.99
CA ARG A 194 -2.08 -20.89 -4.01
C ARG A 194 -2.62 -21.23 -2.63
N LEU A 195 -3.71 -20.60 -2.17
CA LEU A 195 -4.41 -20.97 -0.94
C LEU A 195 -5.06 -22.36 -1.04
N LYS A 196 -5.65 -22.69 -2.18
CA LYS A 196 -6.13 -24.05 -2.44
C LYS A 196 -5.00 -25.08 -2.43
N ALA A 197 -3.85 -24.76 -3.00
CA ALA A 197 -2.66 -25.64 -2.99
C ALA A 197 -2.10 -25.82 -1.57
N LEU A 198 -2.08 -24.77 -0.73
CA LEU A 198 -1.74 -24.87 0.67
C LEU A 198 -2.60 -25.94 1.38
N LYS A 199 -3.92 -25.85 1.21
CA LYS A 199 -4.86 -26.83 1.82
C LYS A 199 -4.70 -28.24 1.23
N ALA A 200 -4.50 -28.36 -0.08
CA ALA A 200 -4.33 -29.66 -0.76
C ALA A 200 -3.09 -30.43 -0.28
N ARG A 201 -2.03 -29.74 0.17
CA ARG A 201 -0.84 -30.38 0.77
C ARG A 201 -0.95 -30.60 2.27
N GLY A 202 -2.16 -30.44 2.86
CA GLY A 202 -2.42 -30.63 4.29
C GLY A 202 -2.15 -29.42 5.17
N GLY A 203 -1.81 -28.27 4.58
CA GLY A 203 -1.62 -27.02 5.31
C GLY A 203 -2.93 -26.41 5.80
N ARG A 204 -2.84 -25.47 6.74
CA ARG A 204 -3.99 -24.81 7.36
C ARG A 204 -3.99 -23.31 7.11
N LEU A 205 -5.15 -22.76 6.82
CA LEU A 205 -5.40 -21.33 6.74
C LEU A 205 -6.29 -20.91 7.92
N VAL A 206 -5.79 -20.01 8.76
CA VAL A 206 -6.55 -19.40 9.86
C VAL A 206 -6.67 -17.92 9.58
N VAL A 207 -7.88 -17.38 9.68
CA VAL A 207 -8.16 -15.95 9.46
C VAL A 207 -8.74 -15.35 10.73
N VAL A 208 -8.19 -14.21 11.12
CA VAL A 208 -8.72 -13.35 12.20
C VAL A 208 -9.21 -12.06 11.58
N ASP A 209 -10.52 -11.84 11.65
CA ASP A 209 -11.16 -10.67 11.04
C ASP A 209 -12.50 -10.42 11.73
N PRO A 210 -12.90 -9.18 12.02
CA PRO A 210 -14.23 -8.87 12.55
C PRO A 210 -15.35 -9.16 11.55
N ARG A 211 -15.04 -9.32 10.26
CA ARG A 211 -15.95 -9.66 9.18
C ARG A 211 -15.58 -11.04 8.59
N ARG A 212 -16.59 -11.81 8.23
CA ARG A 212 -16.36 -13.02 7.42
C ARG A 212 -16.09 -12.63 5.98
N SER A 213 -14.82 -12.27 5.71
CA SER A 213 -14.34 -11.92 4.38
C SER A 213 -14.31 -13.13 3.43
N GLU A 214 -14.06 -12.90 2.14
CA GLU A 214 -13.93 -13.95 1.12
C GLU A 214 -12.82 -14.94 1.50
N THR A 215 -11.69 -14.45 2.02
CA THR A 215 -10.62 -15.31 2.51
C THR A 215 -11.02 -16.06 3.79
N ALA A 216 -11.73 -15.41 4.71
CA ALA A 216 -12.26 -16.07 5.90
C ALA A 216 -13.29 -17.16 5.56
N ALA A 217 -14.05 -17.01 4.46
CA ALA A 217 -15.04 -17.99 4.01
C ALA A 217 -14.42 -19.32 3.55
N ILE A 218 -13.19 -19.29 3.04
CA ILE A 218 -12.45 -20.49 2.61
C ILE A 218 -11.43 -20.99 3.66
N ALA A 219 -11.25 -20.26 4.77
CA ALA A 219 -10.32 -20.64 5.82
C ALA A 219 -10.76 -21.93 6.55
N ASP A 220 -9.80 -22.66 7.08
CA ASP A 220 -10.07 -23.84 7.93
C ASP A 220 -10.61 -23.40 9.29
N ARG A 221 -10.22 -22.22 9.75
CA ARG A 221 -10.76 -21.59 10.96
C ARG A 221 -10.85 -20.07 10.76
N HIS A 222 -12.00 -19.49 11.11
CA HIS A 222 -12.20 -18.05 11.21
C HIS A 222 -12.46 -17.67 12.66
N LEU A 223 -11.72 -16.70 13.18
CA LEU A 223 -11.91 -16.14 14.49
C LEU A 223 -12.41 -14.70 14.36
N PHE A 224 -13.63 -14.47 14.87
CA PHE A 224 -14.14 -13.10 15.03
C PHE A 224 -13.41 -12.40 16.16
N ILE A 225 -12.96 -11.19 15.87
CA ILE A 225 -12.27 -10.34 16.84
C ILE A 225 -13.02 -9.02 17.02
N ARG A 226 -12.96 -8.43 18.20
CA ARG A 226 -13.43 -7.04 18.36
C ARG A 226 -12.55 -6.10 17.56
N PRO A 227 -13.14 -5.20 16.73
CA PRO A 227 -12.36 -4.24 15.96
C PRO A 227 -11.36 -3.45 16.82
N GLY A 228 -10.12 -3.30 16.32
CA GLY A 228 -9.07 -2.56 17.03
C GLY A 228 -8.42 -3.30 18.21
N GLN A 229 -8.69 -4.61 18.38
CA GLN A 229 -8.14 -5.40 19.49
C GLN A 229 -7.13 -6.47 19.03
N ASP A 230 -6.60 -6.34 17.85
CA ASP A 230 -5.62 -7.27 17.29
C ASP A 230 -4.33 -7.31 18.11
N ALA A 231 -3.90 -6.17 18.66
CA ALA A 231 -2.75 -6.10 19.56
C ALA A 231 -2.94 -7.01 20.79
N ALA A 232 -4.15 -7.04 21.39
CA ALA A 232 -4.44 -7.89 22.51
C ALA A 232 -4.35 -9.39 22.15
N LEU A 233 -4.91 -9.78 21.01
CA LEU A 233 -4.79 -11.16 20.52
C LEU A 233 -3.33 -11.56 20.29
N LEU A 234 -2.56 -10.72 19.59
CA LEU A 234 -1.16 -10.98 19.27
C LEU A 234 -0.27 -11.05 20.54
N LEU A 235 -0.54 -10.18 21.53
CA LEU A 235 0.12 -10.24 22.83
C LEU A 235 -0.19 -11.54 23.56
N GLY A 236 -1.45 -12.00 23.60
CA GLY A 236 -1.82 -13.27 24.20
C GLY A 236 -1.19 -14.48 23.50
N ILE A 237 -1.07 -14.44 22.17
CA ILE A 237 -0.35 -15.48 21.40
C ILE A 237 1.14 -15.47 21.79
N LEU A 238 1.78 -14.31 21.77
CA LEU A 238 3.21 -14.19 22.07
C LEU A 238 3.52 -14.56 23.53
N ASN A 239 2.69 -14.14 24.48
CA ASN A 239 2.79 -14.57 25.88
C ASN A 239 2.72 -16.09 26.00
N THR A 240 1.72 -16.74 25.37
CA THR A 240 1.60 -18.21 25.38
C THR A 240 2.82 -18.90 24.78
N LEU A 241 3.38 -18.37 23.68
CA LEU A 241 4.61 -18.92 23.09
C LEU A 241 5.78 -18.90 24.07
N PHE A 242 5.91 -17.86 24.89
CA PHE A 242 6.95 -17.77 25.90
C PHE A 242 6.66 -18.62 27.15
N GLU A 243 5.45 -18.56 27.69
CA GLU A 243 5.05 -19.31 28.89
C GLU A 243 5.16 -20.83 28.72
N GLU A 244 4.74 -21.32 27.55
CA GLU A 244 4.78 -22.76 27.25
C GLU A 244 6.10 -23.19 26.57
N ASN A 245 7.08 -22.27 26.43
CA ASN A 245 8.37 -22.52 25.80
C ASN A 245 8.25 -23.11 24.37
N LEU A 246 7.33 -22.62 23.58
CA LEU A 246 7.05 -23.08 22.21
C LEU A 246 7.95 -22.44 21.14
N GLY A 247 8.89 -21.59 21.54
CA GLY A 247 9.86 -20.95 20.65
C GLY A 247 10.83 -21.95 20.02
N ARG A 248 11.34 -21.58 18.84
CA ARG A 248 12.38 -22.33 18.12
C ARG A 248 13.63 -21.48 17.96
N PRO A 249 14.82 -22.10 17.98
CA PRO A 249 16.06 -21.39 17.65
C PRO A 249 15.98 -20.72 16.26
N THR A 250 16.53 -19.52 16.16
CA THR A 250 16.72 -18.82 14.89
C THR A 250 18.22 -18.60 14.66
N PRO A 251 18.72 -18.71 13.41
CA PRO A 251 20.10 -18.38 13.09
C PRO A 251 20.35 -16.87 13.01
N LEU A 252 19.29 -16.06 13.08
CA LEU A 252 19.38 -14.61 12.99
C LEU A 252 19.98 -14.01 14.27
N PRO A 253 20.83 -12.99 14.19
CA PRO A 253 21.24 -12.22 15.36
C PRO A 253 20.04 -11.45 15.92
N VAL A 254 19.74 -11.65 17.19
CA VAL A 254 18.58 -11.05 17.84
C VAL A 254 19.00 -10.39 19.15
N ASP A 255 18.73 -9.10 19.26
CA ASP A 255 18.92 -8.33 20.48
C ASP A 255 17.59 -8.05 21.18
N GLY A 256 17.58 -8.07 22.51
CA GLY A 256 16.46 -7.62 23.32
C GLY A 256 15.30 -8.61 23.48
N LEU A 257 15.44 -9.86 23.08
CA LEU A 257 14.35 -10.85 23.16
C LEU A 257 13.90 -11.12 24.61
N GLU A 258 14.82 -11.14 25.58
CA GLU A 258 14.46 -11.31 26.99
C GLU A 258 13.64 -10.13 27.52
N ARG A 259 13.95 -8.91 27.10
CA ARG A 259 13.15 -7.72 27.43
C ARG A 259 11.74 -7.81 26.85
N VAL A 260 11.59 -8.39 25.66
CA VAL A 260 10.27 -8.65 25.08
C VAL A 260 9.51 -9.67 25.92
N ARG A 261 10.14 -10.78 26.32
CA ARG A 261 9.56 -11.80 27.20
C ARG A 261 9.04 -11.18 28.52
N GLU A 262 9.86 -10.36 29.17
CA GLU A 262 9.50 -9.65 30.39
C GLU A 262 8.31 -8.68 30.14
N ALA A 263 8.36 -7.92 29.06
CA ALA A 263 7.32 -6.94 28.73
C ALA A 263 5.96 -7.59 28.45
N VAL A 264 5.93 -8.80 27.85
CA VAL A 264 4.67 -9.48 27.52
C VAL A 264 4.15 -10.41 28.62
N ALA A 265 4.89 -10.61 29.71
CA ALA A 265 4.52 -11.52 30.81
C ALA A 265 3.16 -11.22 31.44
N ALA A 266 2.73 -9.95 31.47
CA ALA A 266 1.45 -9.53 32.03
C ALA A 266 0.24 -9.69 31.09
N PHE A 267 0.46 -10.14 29.84
CA PHE A 267 -0.59 -10.21 28.82
C PHE A 267 -1.02 -11.67 28.57
N ASP A 268 -1.44 -12.36 29.63
CA ASP A 268 -1.93 -13.73 29.53
C ASP A 268 -3.18 -13.88 28.67
N ALA A 269 -3.47 -15.13 28.25
CA ALA A 269 -4.59 -15.40 27.35
C ALA A 269 -5.95 -15.01 27.93
N GLU A 270 -6.15 -15.11 29.26
CA GLU A 270 -7.39 -14.71 29.95
C GLU A 270 -7.63 -13.22 29.87
N SER A 271 -6.64 -12.44 30.25
CA SER A 271 -6.69 -10.98 30.23
C SER A 271 -6.91 -10.46 28.81
N MET A 272 -6.23 -11.08 27.83
CA MET A 272 -6.34 -10.69 26.42
C MET A 272 -7.65 -11.13 25.79
N SER A 273 -8.19 -12.28 26.18
CA SER A 273 -9.52 -12.76 25.78
C SER A 273 -10.62 -11.74 26.17
N ALA A 274 -10.59 -11.22 27.37
CA ALA A 274 -11.54 -10.22 27.83
C ALA A 274 -11.53 -8.95 26.96
N ARG A 275 -10.38 -8.59 26.38
CA ARG A 275 -10.23 -7.43 25.49
C ARG A 275 -10.63 -7.75 24.04
N CYS A 276 -10.04 -8.77 23.45
CA CYS A 276 -10.23 -9.06 22.02
C CYS A 276 -11.51 -9.84 21.70
N GLY A 277 -12.11 -10.49 22.68
CA GLY A 277 -13.33 -11.30 22.51
C GLY A 277 -13.08 -12.69 21.93
N VAL A 278 -11.83 -13.08 21.69
CA VAL A 278 -11.45 -14.44 21.30
C VAL A 278 -11.25 -15.26 22.60
N PRO A 279 -11.87 -16.45 22.76
CA PRO A 279 -11.72 -17.25 23.97
C PRO A 279 -10.25 -17.56 24.30
N ALA A 280 -9.87 -17.51 25.58
CA ALA A 280 -8.50 -17.73 26.05
C ALA A 280 -7.91 -19.03 25.55
N GLU A 281 -8.68 -20.14 25.62
CA GLU A 281 -8.21 -21.44 25.08
C GLU A 281 -8.01 -21.38 23.56
N SER A 282 -8.80 -20.61 22.82
CA SER A 282 -8.59 -20.39 21.38
C SER A 282 -7.29 -19.64 21.10
N ILE A 283 -6.90 -18.69 21.97
CA ILE A 283 -5.63 -17.96 21.87
C ILE A 283 -4.46 -18.93 22.09
N ARG A 284 -4.50 -19.75 23.15
CA ARG A 284 -3.47 -20.75 23.43
C ARG A 284 -3.37 -21.79 22.32
N GLN A 285 -4.53 -22.31 21.89
CA GLN A 285 -4.54 -23.33 20.84
C GLN A 285 -3.97 -22.77 19.52
N LEU A 286 -4.23 -21.49 19.21
CA LEU A 286 -3.65 -20.85 18.03
C LEU A 286 -2.13 -20.73 18.13
N ALA A 287 -1.59 -20.39 19.30
CA ALA A 287 -0.16 -20.33 19.56
C ALA A 287 0.50 -21.72 19.42
N ARG A 288 -0.12 -22.74 20.01
CA ARG A 288 0.34 -24.14 19.93
C ARG A 288 0.31 -24.68 18.50
N ASP A 289 -0.80 -24.48 17.78
CA ASP A 289 -0.95 -24.93 16.39
C ASP A 289 0.07 -24.25 15.48
N PHE A 290 0.30 -22.95 15.66
CA PHE A 290 1.28 -22.19 14.91
C PHE A 290 2.71 -22.69 15.17
N ALA A 291 3.07 -22.89 16.43
CA ALA A 291 4.39 -23.36 16.82
C ALA A 291 4.62 -24.85 16.44
N ALA A 292 3.58 -25.68 16.43
CA ALA A 292 3.68 -27.09 16.05
C ALA A 292 3.87 -27.30 14.55
N ALA A 293 3.43 -26.36 13.71
CA ALA A 293 3.61 -26.46 12.26
C ALA A 293 5.11 -26.37 11.91
N GLU A 294 5.57 -27.19 10.97
CA GLU A 294 6.98 -27.19 10.56
C GLU A 294 7.36 -25.82 9.96
N ARG A 295 6.49 -25.28 9.13
CA ARG A 295 6.63 -23.98 8.46
C ARG A 295 5.34 -23.21 8.66
N ALA A 296 5.44 -22.05 9.30
CA ALA A 296 4.28 -21.22 9.59
C ALA A 296 4.56 -19.76 9.25
N VAL A 297 3.52 -19.01 8.91
CA VAL A 297 3.62 -17.57 8.69
C VAL A 297 2.45 -16.84 9.33
N CYS A 298 2.78 -15.83 10.14
CA CYS A 298 1.85 -14.83 10.63
C CYS A 298 1.91 -13.61 9.72
N TYR A 299 0.78 -13.17 9.21
CA TYR A 299 0.66 -12.09 8.25
C TYR A 299 -0.44 -11.12 8.66
N GLY A 300 -0.07 -9.87 8.89
CA GLY A 300 -0.99 -8.78 9.17
C GLY A 300 -1.08 -7.82 7.98
N ARG A 301 -2.29 -7.33 7.64
CA ARG A 301 -2.46 -6.38 6.56
C ARG A 301 -3.20 -5.12 7.04
N MET A 302 -3.79 -4.37 6.13
CA MET A 302 -4.37 -3.05 6.38
C MET A 302 -5.30 -3.00 7.61
N GLY A 303 -6.13 -4.03 7.85
CA GLY A 303 -7.03 -4.08 9.00
C GLY A 303 -6.32 -4.04 10.36
N VAL A 304 -5.09 -4.54 10.45
CA VAL A 304 -4.28 -4.42 11.69
C VAL A 304 -3.36 -3.21 11.68
N SER A 305 -3.10 -2.61 10.50
CA SER A 305 -2.24 -1.43 10.38
C SER A 305 -2.97 -0.12 10.66
N THR A 306 -4.20 0.03 10.14
CA THR A 306 -4.97 1.27 10.19
C THR A 306 -5.82 1.40 11.47
N GLN A 307 -5.21 1.15 12.61
CA GLN A 307 -5.83 1.25 13.94
C GLN A 307 -4.86 1.87 14.95
N ALA A 308 -5.35 2.18 16.17
CA ALA A 308 -4.57 2.88 17.19
C ALA A 308 -3.22 2.22 17.51
N PHE A 309 -3.14 0.89 17.47
CA PHE A 309 -1.93 0.12 17.77
C PHE A 309 -1.35 -0.56 16.53
N GLY A 310 -1.55 -0.01 15.33
CA GLY A 310 -1.14 -0.65 14.08
C GLY A 310 0.34 -1.00 14.01
N THR A 311 1.23 -0.10 14.43
CA THR A 311 2.68 -0.37 14.48
C THR A 311 3.00 -1.48 15.48
N LEU A 312 2.37 -1.49 16.66
CA LEU A 312 2.52 -2.57 17.64
C LEU A 312 2.05 -3.91 17.06
N CYS A 313 0.92 -3.93 16.36
CA CYS A 313 0.42 -5.15 15.73
C CYS A 313 1.43 -5.70 14.71
N GLN A 314 1.98 -4.86 13.83
CA GLN A 314 2.96 -5.31 12.85
C GLN A 314 4.27 -5.78 13.49
N TRP A 315 4.70 -5.13 14.56
CA TRP A 315 5.86 -5.58 15.34
C TRP A 315 5.62 -6.95 15.98
N LEU A 316 4.45 -7.18 16.60
CA LEU A 316 4.06 -8.45 17.20
C LEU A 316 3.95 -9.57 16.15
N VAL A 317 3.45 -9.27 14.94
CA VAL A 317 3.43 -10.21 13.81
C VAL A 317 4.85 -10.67 13.47
N GLN A 318 5.81 -9.74 13.39
CA GLN A 318 7.21 -10.10 13.13
C GLN A 318 7.83 -10.87 14.29
N LEU A 319 7.51 -10.54 15.56
CA LEU A 319 7.98 -11.28 16.73
C LEU A 319 7.46 -12.71 16.77
N ILE A 320 6.20 -12.96 16.42
CA ILE A 320 5.63 -14.31 16.35
C ILE A 320 6.40 -15.14 15.32
N ASN A 321 6.66 -14.59 14.13
CA ASN A 321 7.47 -15.26 13.10
C ASN A 321 8.91 -15.51 13.59
N LEU A 322 9.51 -14.54 14.28
CA LEU A 322 10.88 -14.64 14.81
C LEU A 322 11.00 -15.70 15.89
N VAL A 323 10.16 -15.61 16.94
CA VAL A 323 10.20 -16.50 18.11
C VAL A 323 9.95 -17.95 17.73
N THR A 324 9.17 -18.20 16.71
CA THR A 324 8.88 -19.56 16.22
C THR A 324 9.84 -20.03 15.13
N GLY A 325 10.93 -19.27 14.85
CA GLY A 325 11.94 -19.63 13.87
C GLY A 325 11.45 -19.59 12.41
N ASN A 326 10.41 -18.80 12.13
CA ASN A 326 9.79 -18.69 10.81
C ASN A 326 10.13 -17.37 10.08
N LEU A 327 10.94 -16.50 10.69
CA LEU A 327 11.42 -15.27 10.03
C LEU A 327 12.63 -15.62 9.15
N ASP A 328 12.63 -15.11 7.93
CA ASP A 328 13.63 -15.31 6.87
C ASP A 328 13.92 -16.80 6.60
N ARG A 329 12.86 -17.58 6.55
CA ARG A 329 12.88 -19.03 6.31
C ARG A 329 11.88 -19.41 5.22
N VAL A 330 12.24 -20.35 4.36
CA VAL A 330 11.33 -20.94 3.36
C VAL A 330 10.08 -21.51 4.04
N GLY A 331 8.90 -21.11 3.57
CA GLY A 331 7.61 -21.45 4.16
C GLY A 331 7.20 -20.58 5.35
N GLY A 332 8.03 -19.62 5.75
CA GLY A 332 7.73 -18.59 6.74
C GLY A 332 7.56 -17.21 6.12
N ALA A 333 8.00 -16.17 6.82
CA ALA A 333 8.08 -14.81 6.34
C ALA A 333 9.47 -14.57 5.75
N LEU A 334 9.56 -14.47 4.41
CA LEU A 334 10.82 -14.34 3.67
C LEU A 334 11.11 -12.89 3.29
N CYS A 335 12.36 -12.49 3.41
CA CYS A 335 12.89 -11.30 2.76
C CYS A 335 12.97 -11.51 1.24
N THR A 336 12.56 -10.52 0.47
CA THR A 336 12.57 -10.61 -1.00
C THR A 336 13.96 -10.33 -1.57
N SER A 337 14.26 -10.93 -2.73
CA SER A 337 15.46 -10.64 -3.54
C SER A 337 15.03 -10.00 -4.86
N PRO A 338 14.76 -8.69 -4.90
CA PRO A 338 14.30 -8.01 -6.11
C PRO A 338 15.43 -7.87 -7.14
N ALA A 339 15.07 -7.74 -8.43
CA ALA A 339 16.03 -7.53 -9.51
C ALA A 339 16.85 -6.23 -9.33
N LEU A 340 16.24 -5.20 -8.76
CA LEU A 340 16.91 -3.98 -8.31
C LEU A 340 16.85 -3.92 -6.79
N ASP A 341 17.99 -4.11 -6.13
CA ASP A 341 18.06 -4.09 -4.67
C ASP A 341 18.05 -2.64 -4.15
N LEU A 342 16.85 -2.16 -3.83
CA LEU A 342 16.64 -0.83 -3.25
C LEU A 342 17.12 -0.76 -1.79
N VAL A 343 17.13 -1.89 -1.07
CA VAL A 343 17.63 -1.93 0.31
C VAL A 343 19.13 -1.66 0.35
N ALA A 344 19.89 -2.29 -0.54
CA ALA A 344 21.32 -2.07 -0.63
C ALA A 344 21.70 -0.71 -1.24
N SER A 345 20.83 -0.10 -2.06
CA SER A 345 21.14 1.11 -2.84
C SER A 345 20.56 2.41 -2.26
N THR A 346 19.71 2.33 -1.23
CA THR A 346 19.10 3.50 -0.59
C THR A 346 19.36 3.52 0.91
N SER A 347 19.05 4.65 1.56
CA SER A 347 19.14 4.75 3.02
C SER A 347 17.99 4.03 3.70
N GLY A 348 18.20 3.58 4.94
CA GLY A 348 17.18 2.90 5.76
C GLY A 348 15.91 3.71 6.04
N GLY A 349 15.90 4.96 5.61
CA GLY A 349 14.81 5.89 5.85
C GLY A 349 15.02 6.71 7.14
N HIS A 350 14.06 7.55 7.44
CA HIS A 350 14.09 8.38 8.65
C HIS A 350 12.68 8.60 9.19
N PHE A 351 12.60 9.00 10.44
CA PHE A 351 11.36 9.23 11.15
C PHE A 351 11.48 10.48 12.03
N GLY A 352 10.49 11.38 11.93
CA GLY A 352 10.36 12.53 12.82
C GLY A 352 11.38 13.65 12.61
N ARG A 353 12.01 13.78 11.42
CA ARG A 353 12.90 14.90 11.09
C ARG A 353 12.20 16.25 11.14
N TRP A 354 10.92 16.26 10.79
CA TRP A 354 10.03 17.41 10.95
C TRP A 354 8.62 16.92 11.29
N ARG A 355 7.74 17.85 11.53
CA ARG A 355 6.36 17.56 11.91
C ARG A 355 5.39 18.41 11.10
N SER A 356 4.15 17.92 10.97
CA SER A 356 3.06 18.72 10.43
C SER A 356 2.86 19.97 11.31
N ARG A 357 2.49 21.07 10.67
CA ARG A 357 2.43 22.38 11.32
C ARG A 357 1.28 22.49 12.32
N VAL A 358 0.11 21.92 12.00
CA VAL A 358 -1.11 22.06 12.82
C VAL A 358 -1.13 21.04 13.94
N SER A 359 -1.13 19.74 13.64
CA SER A 359 -1.27 18.68 14.66
C SER A 359 0.07 18.14 15.18
N GLY A 360 1.21 18.59 14.66
CA GLY A 360 2.52 18.14 15.12
C GLY A 360 2.81 16.67 14.82
N LEU A 361 2.16 16.07 13.82
CA LEU A 361 2.36 14.68 13.43
C LEU A 361 3.75 14.49 12.81
N PRO A 362 4.48 13.43 13.21
CA PRO A 362 5.83 13.21 12.71
C PRO A 362 5.85 12.76 11.26
N GLU A 363 6.85 13.20 10.53
CA GLU A 363 7.21 12.74 9.21
C GLU A 363 7.76 11.31 9.25
N TYR A 364 7.56 10.54 8.18
CA TYR A 364 8.24 9.28 7.92
C TYR A 364 8.66 9.19 6.43
N GLY A 365 9.94 8.89 6.19
CA GLY A 365 10.46 8.66 4.84
C GLY A 365 10.33 9.85 3.88
N GLY A 366 10.16 11.06 4.41
CA GLY A 366 9.97 12.28 3.61
C GLY A 366 8.51 12.68 3.41
N GLU A 367 7.56 11.97 4.01
CA GLU A 367 6.11 12.26 3.91
C GLU A 367 5.50 12.56 5.27
N LEU A 368 4.52 13.44 5.28
CA LEU A 368 3.63 13.66 6.41
C LEU A 368 2.40 12.73 6.32
N PRO A 369 1.80 12.34 7.45
CA PRO A 369 0.55 11.60 7.43
C PRO A 369 -0.54 12.34 6.65
N VAL A 370 -1.20 11.67 5.70
CA VAL A 370 -2.19 12.31 4.83
C VAL A 370 -3.41 12.84 5.58
N ALA A 371 -3.67 12.33 6.78
CA ALA A 371 -4.70 12.87 7.66
C ALA A 371 -4.47 14.35 8.03
N ALA A 372 -3.22 14.84 7.95
CA ALA A 372 -2.88 16.24 8.18
C ALA A 372 -3.16 17.14 6.96
N LEU A 373 -3.33 16.61 5.75
CA LEU A 373 -3.42 17.43 4.52
C LEU A 373 -4.51 18.50 4.60
N ALA A 374 -5.72 18.14 5.00
CA ALA A 374 -6.81 19.09 5.08
C ALA A 374 -6.56 20.20 6.13
N GLU A 375 -5.96 19.87 7.27
CA GLU A 375 -5.66 20.88 8.29
C GLU A 375 -4.49 21.79 7.92
N GLU A 376 -3.51 21.28 7.17
CA GLU A 376 -2.40 22.10 6.66
C GLU A 376 -2.86 23.13 5.61
N ILE A 377 -3.94 22.82 4.89
CA ILE A 377 -4.60 23.76 3.97
C ILE A 377 -5.50 24.76 4.72
N LEU A 378 -6.35 24.27 5.63
CA LEU A 378 -7.36 25.08 6.31
C LEU A 378 -6.79 25.94 7.43
N GLY A 379 -5.75 25.48 8.10
CA GLY A 379 -5.16 26.19 9.22
C GLY A 379 -4.43 27.45 8.78
N GLU A 380 -4.88 28.62 9.18
CA GLU A 380 -4.26 29.91 8.85
C GLU A 380 -2.88 30.09 9.51
N GLY A 381 -2.03 30.92 8.91
CA GLY A 381 -0.76 31.33 9.46
C GLY A 381 0.43 31.01 8.56
N GLU A 382 1.64 31.27 9.08
CA GLU A 382 2.90 31.03 8.39
C GLU A 382 3.03 29.53 8.03
N GLY A 383 3.48 29.24 6.79
CA GLY A 383 3.62 27.88 6.28
C GLY A 383 2.30 27.19 5.91
N GLN A 384 1.17 27.89 5.89
CA GLN A 384 -0.10 27.36 5.41
C GLN A 384 0.04 26.88 3.95
N VAL A 385 -0.49 25.70 3.66
CA VAL A 385 -0.55 25.17 2.30
C VAL A 385 -1.55 26.02 1.47
N ARG A 386 -1.08 26.59 0.37
CA ARG A 386 -1.82 27.45 -0.56
C ARG A 386 -1.98 26.83 -1.94
N ALA A 387 -1.09 25.89 -2.28
CA ALA A 387 -1.21 25.15 -3.52
C ALA A 387 -1.06 23.66 -3.30
N LEU A 388 -1.74 22.87 -4.13
CA LEU A 388 -1.65 21.41 -4.12
C LEU A 388 -1.35 20.89 -5.52
N VAL A 389 -0.40 19.96 -5.60
CA VAL A 389 -0.17 19.13 -6.79
C VAL A 389 -0.60 17.71 -6.47
N THR A 390 -1.59 17.18 -7.19
CA THR A 390 -1.97 15.76 -7.09
C THR A 390 -1.44 14.99 -8.30
N VAL A 391 -0.91 13.79 -8.04
CA VAL A 391 -0.39 12.89 -9.08
C VAL A 391 -1.08 11.55 -8.96
N ALA A 392 -1.91 11.20 -9.94
CA ALA A 392 -2.55 9.89 -10.08
C ALA A 392 -3.24 9.41 -8.79
N GLY A 393 -4.00 10.28 -8.13
CA GLY A 393 -4.67 9.94 -6.88
C GLY A 393 -5.95 10.72 -6.62
N ASN A 394 -6.90 10.06 -5.95
CA ASN A 394 -8.18 10.63 -5.56
C ASN A 394 -8.31 10.69 -4.02
N PRO A 395 -7.54 11.58 -3.34
CA PRO A 395 -7.52 11.65 -1.87
C PRO A 395 -8.88 11.99 -1.25
N VAL A 396 -9.78 12.66 -1.95
CA VAL A 396 -11.15 12.91 -1.45
C VAL A 396 -11.86 11.61 -1.14
N LEU A 397 -11.68 10.56 -1.96
CA LEU A 397 -12.28 9.24 -1.72
C LEU A 397 -11.40 8.29 -0.91
N SER A 398 -10.08 8.41 -1.02
CA SER A 398 -9.15 7.41 -0.50
C SER A 398 -8.47 7.78 0.82
N THR A 399 -8.75 8.96 1.37
CA THR A 399 -8.18 9.40 2.65
C THR A 399 -9.26 9.69 3.70
N PRO A 400 -8.90 9.70 4.99
CA PRO A 400 -9.87 9.99 6.06
C PRO A 400 -10.50 11.36 5.92
N ASN A 401 -11.81 11.45 6.20
CA ASN A 401 -12.57 12.69 6.23
C ASN A 401 -12.56 13.48 4.89
N GLY A 402 -12.93 12.80 3.80
CA GLY A 402 -12.97 13.39 2.47
C GLY A 402 -13.76 14.70 2.37
N ARG A 403 -14.87 14.84 3.11
CA ARG A 403 -15.66 16.10 3.16
C ARG A 403 -14.85 17.29 3.68
N ARG A 404 -14.01 17.07 4.70
CA ARG A 404 -13.12 18.13 5.20
C ARG A 404 -12.04 18.47 4.16
N LEU A 405 -11.57 17.46 3.45
CA LEU A 405 -10.61 17.69 2.36
C LEU A 405 -11.25 18.45 1.20
N GLU A 406 -12.49 18.16 0.80
CA GLU A 406 -13.22 18.94 -0.22
C GLU A 406 -13.30 20.43 0.16
N GLN A 407 -13.66 20.73 1.42
CA GLN A 407 -13.67 22.10 1.92
C GLN A 407 -12.30 22.77 1.85
N ALA A 408 -11.24 22.01 2.11
CA ALA A 408 -9.87 22.50 2.03
C ALA A 408 -9.46 22.80 0.59
N LEU A 409 -9.79 21.91 -0.35
CA LEU A 409 -9.43 22.07 -1.77
C LEU A 409 -10.08 23.31 -2.41
N ASP A 410 -11.31 23.63 -2.02
CA ASP A 410 -12.04 24.81 -2.51
C ASP A 410 -11.37 26.13 -2.12
N GLY A 411 -10.57 26.13 -1.05
CA GLY A 411 -9.86 27.32 -0.55
C GLY A 411 -8.44 27.50 -1.08
N LEU A 412 -7.94 26.64 -1.96
CA LEU A 412 -6.58 26.74 -2.49
C LEU A 412 -6.44 27.90 -3.48
N GLU A 413 -5.27 28.55 -3.46
CA GLU A 413 -4.92 29.58 -4.47
C GLU A 413 -4.60 28.97 -5.82
N PHE A 414 -4.11 27.73 -5.86
CA PHE A 414 -3.86 26.99 -7.09
C PHE A 414 -3.83 25.48 -6.82
N MET A 415 -4.50 24.72 -7.66
CA MET A 415 -4.44 23.27 -7.66
C MET A 415 -4.12 22.72 -9.05
N LEU A 416 -3.04 21.94 -9.12
CA LEU A 416 -2.65 21.16 -10.30
C LEU A 416 -2.97 19.69 -10.07
N SER A 417 -3.63 19.06 -11.03
CA SER A 417 -3.81 17.60 -11.03
C SER A 417 -3.17 16.96 -12.26
N ILE A 418 -2.41 15.90 -12.05
CA ILE A 418 -1.90 15.02 -13.10
C ILE A 418 -2.73 13.75 -13.04
N ASP A 419 -3.76 13.68 -13.87
CA ASP A 419 -4.77 12.62 -13.84
C ASP A 419 -5.47 12.46 -15.20
N LEU A 420 -6.09 11.29 -15.41
CA LEU A 420 -6.78 10.93 -16.65
C LEU A 420 -8.24 11.40 -16.70
N TYR A 421 -8.82 11.76 -15.55
CA TYR A 421 -10.26 12.05 -15.42
C TYR A 421 -10.54 13.28 -14.55
N ILE A 422 -11.71 13.87 -14.77
CA ILE A 422 -12.33 14.77 -13.80
C ILE A 422 -13.08 13.89 -12.79
N ASN A 423 -12.57 13.83 -11.55
CA ASN A 423 -13.10 13.03 -10.46
C ASN A 423 -13.36 13.90 -9.21
N GLU A 424 -13.68 13.27 -8.06
CA GLU A 424 -14.02 13.98 -6.82
C GLU A 424 -12.91 14.89 -6.30
N THR A 425 -11.65 14.60 -6.63
CA THR A 425 -10.50 15.44 -6.28
C THR A 425 -10.18 16.43 -7.39
N THR A 426 -10.04 15.97 -8.63
CA THR A 426 -9.55 16.79 -9.74
C THR A 426 -10.52 17.86 -10.18
N ARG A 427 -11.82 17.74 -9.86
CA ARG A 427 -12.82 18.79 -10.11
C ARG A 427 -12.54 20.11 -9.39
N TYR A 428 -11.70 20.11 -8.35
CA TYR A 428 -11.22 21.30 -7.65
C TYR A 428 -9.98 21.92 -8.28
N ALA A 429 -9.33 21.22 -9.22
CA ALA A 429 -8.11 21.70 -9.85
C ALA A 429 -8.37 22.92 -10.74
N ASP A 430 -7.41 23.84 -10.81
CA ASP A 430 -7.38 24.94 -11.79
C ASP A 430 -6.82 24.47 -13.13
N LEU A 431 -6.00 23.41 -13.09
CA LEU A 431 -5.38 22.81 -14.26
C LEU A 431 -5.28 21.30 -14.09
N ILE A 432 -5.70 20.55 -15.12
CA ILE A 432 -5.47 19.11 -15.22
C ILE A 432 -4.53 18.83 -16.39
N LEU A 433 -3.45 18.09 -16.12
CA LEU A 433 -2.51 17.59 -17.11
C LEU A 433 -2.72 16.09 -17.28
N PRO A 434 -3.35 15.61 -18.36
CA PRO A 434 -3.58 14.19 -18.57
C PRO A 434 -2.29 13.49 -19.01
N PRO A 435 -1.82 12.47 -18.25
CA PRO A 435 -0.72 11.62 -18.71
C PRO A 435 -1.21 10.64 -19.79
N THR A 436 -0.29 9.90 -20.39
CA THR A 436 -0.61 8.73 -21.20
C THR A 436 -1.36 7.68 -20.37
N ALA A 437 -2.27 6.95 -21.02
CA ALA A 437 -2.94 5.83 -20.38
C ALA A 437 -1.94 4.66 -20.14
N PRO A 438 -2.26 3.75 -19.20
CA PRO A 438 -1.36 2.65 -18.87
C PRO A 438 -0.84 1.80 -20.02
N LEU A 439 -1.55 1.69 -21.12
CA LEU A 439 -1.14 0.91 -22.29
C LEU A 439 -0.46 1.76 -23.39
N GLU A 440 -0.25 3.05 -23.18
CA GLU A 440 0.33 4.01 -24.15
C GLU A 440 1.80 4.33 -23.88
N HIS A 441 2.39 3.78 -22.82
CA HIS A 441 3.81 3.97 -22.50
C HIS A 441 4.53 2.63 -22.36
N ASP A 442 5.84 2.63 -22.59
CA ASP A 442 6.70 1.43 -22.49
C ASP A 442 6.94 1.00 -21.04
#